data_0d17dfae674ee8fb8fb080d4dc5e821f
#
_entry.id   0d17dfae674ee8fb8fb080d4dc5e821f
#
_cell.length_a   1.000
_cell.length_b   1.000
_cell.length_c   1.000
_cell.angle_alpha   90.00
_cell.angle_beta   90.00
_cell.angle_gamma   90.00
#
_symmetry.space_group_name_H-M   'P 1'
#
loop_
_entity.id
_entity.type
_entity.pdbx_description
1 polymer ?
#
loop_
_entity_poly.entity_id
_entity_poly.type
_entity_poly.pdbx_seq_one_letter_code
_entity_poly.pdbx_strand_id
1 'polypeptide(L)'
;MALRLGAVAGLTTVLTGLPIADAAAATSSSFGTGGDGQVIHLLARLTSRTDLDLGAPGFDQGDEEVFTDDLFRGSVKVGYDGGVCTVLIVEPDGSSESQCTATFSLPGGQIAAQGLIRLPATGQAEFDIAITGGTGKYRKARGHISGTFLNATDSQIAIHVTH
;
A
#
# COMPACT_ATOMS: atom_id res chain seq x y z
N MET A 1 32.50 -70.35 29.80
CA MET A 1 33.97 -70.58 29.56
C MET A 1 34.62 -69.19 29.57
N ALA A 2 35.19 -68.85 30.68
CA ALA A 2 36.44 -68.15 31.01
C ALA A 2 36.61 -66.78 30.31
N LEU A 3 36.45 -65.68 31.02
CA LEU A 3 37.49 -65.03 31.90
C LEU A 3 38.62 -64.36 31.10
N ARG A 4 38.68 -62.99 31.16
CA ARG A 4 39.84 -62.35 31.78
C ARG A 4 39.61 -60.85 31.93
N LEU A 5 39.84 -60.41 33.16
CA LEU A 5 40.07 -59.04 33.62
C LEU A 5 41.30 -58.40 32.94
N GLY A 6 41.29 -57.12 32.73
CA GLY A 6 42.43 -56.26 32.49
C GLY A 6 42.16 -54.85 32.96
N ALA A 7 42.60 -54.59 34.21
CA ALA A 7 42.65 -53.25 34.78
C ALA A 7 43.88 -52.53 34.25
N VAL A 8 43.75 -51.25 33.80
CA VAL A 8 44.91 -50.38 33.72
C VAL A 8 44.48 -48.99 34.23
N ALA A 9 45.36 -48.53 35.10
CA ALA A 9 45.28 -47.35 35.94
C ALA A 9 45.24 -45.99 35.19
N GLY A 10 44.66 -45.08 35.85
CA GLY A 10 44.62 -43.66 35.89
C GLY A 10 45.61 -42.81 35.14
N LEU A 11 45.04 -41.76 34.53
CA LEU A 11 45.73 -40.49 34.42
C LEU A 11 44.69 -39.37 34.58
N THR A 12 44.64 -38.76 35.74
CA THR A 12 43.89 -37.57 36.03
C THR A 12 44.61 -36.37 35.42
N THR A 13 44.14 -35.84 34.32
CA THR A 13 44.50 -34.49 33.83
C THR A 13 43.43 -33.51 34.24
N VAL A 14 43.81 -32.67 35.20
CA VAL A 14 43.06 -31.48 35.58
C VAL A 14 43.18 -30.44 34.46
N LEU A 15 42.14 -30.29 33.63
CA LEU A 15 42.01 -29.14 32.78
C LEU A 15 41.35 -28.03 33.54
N THR A 16 42.13 -26.99 33.87
CA THR A 16 41.66 -25.71 34.35
C THR A 16 40.79 -25.07 33.28
N GLY A 17 39.48 -24.90 33.58
CA GLY A 17 38.52 -24.26 32.73
C GLY A 17 38.81 -22.76 32.62
N LEU A 18 39.03 -22.31 31.40
CA LEU A 18 38.93 -20.91 31.04
C LEU A 18 37.46 -20.57 30.78
N PRO A 19 36.92 -19.49 31.31
CA PRO A 19 35.57 -19.05 30.97
C PRO A 19 35.57 -18.59 29.53
N ILE A 20 34.83 -19.30 28.68
CA ILE A 20 34.49 -18.81 27.34
C ILE A 20 33.42 -17.72 27.57
N ALA A 21 33.81 -16.48 27.44
CA ALA A 21 32.86 -15.40 27.34
C ALA A 21 32.09 -15.56 26.01
N ASP A 22 30.86 -16.00 26.08
CA ASP A 22 29.90 -15.90 24.97
C ASP A 22 29.66 -14.42 24.68
N ALA A 23 30.42 -13.88 23.75
CA ALA A 23 30.09 -12.63 23.11
C ALA A 23 28.90 -12.93 22.17
N ALA A 24 27.69 -12.88 22.70
CA ALA A 24 26.51 -12.75 21.91
C ALA A 24 26.62 -11.42 21.14
N ALA A 25 27.14 -11.48 19.92
CA ALA A 25 27.02 -10.39 18.97
C ALA A 25 25.53 -10.27 18.64
N ALA A 26 24.85 -9.39 19.38
CA ALA A 26 23.57 -8.88 18.98
C ALA A 26 23.78 -8.13 17.67
N THR A 27 23.59 -8.83 16.55
CA THR A 27 23.37 -8.17 15.27
C THR A 27 22.04 -7.48 15.37
N SER A 28 22.06 -6.24 15.88
CA SER A 28 20.99 -5.30 15.64
C SER A 28 20.99 -5.05 14.13
N SER A 29 20.16 -5.81 13.41
CA SER A 29 19.72 -5.41 12.08
C SER A 29 18.94 -4.11 12.28
N SER A 30 19.65 -2.99 12.20
CA SER A 30 19.02 -1.71 11.93
C SER A 30 18.38 -1.86 10.55
N PHE A 31 17.09 -2.19 10.51
CA PHE A 31 16.28 -1.89 9.37
C PHE A 31 16.45 -0.38 9.17
N GLY A 32 17.17 -0.02 8.10
CA GLY A 32 17.37 1.36 7.72
C GLY A 32 16.01 2.03 7.71
N THR A 33 15.86 3.07 8.49
CA THR A 33 14.73 3.98 8.43
C THR A 33 14.64 4.44 6.99
N GLY A 34 13.66 3.90 6.26
CA GLY A 34 13.36 4.31 4.90
C GLY A 34 13.25 5.82 4.86
N GLY A 35 13.67 6.39 3.73
CA GLY A 35 13.72 7.81 3.50
C GLY A 35 12.48 8.55 4.00
N ASP A 36 12.64 9.81 4.37
CA ASP A 36 11.61 10.67 4.95
C ASP A 36 10.29 10.58 4.16
N GLY A 37 9.33 9.86 4.73
CA GLY A 37 7.99 9.72 4.16
C GLY A 37 7.25 11.04 4.32
N GLN A 38 6.58 11.48 3.27
CA GLN A 38 5.70 12.64 3.29
C GLN A 38 4.25 12.17 3.20
N VAL A 39 3.36 12.78 4.00
CA VAL A 39 1.91 12.62 3.85
C VAL A 39 1.32 13.93 3.32
N ILE A 40 0.56 13.83 2.22
CA ILE A 40 -0.10 14.97 1.58
C ILE A 40 -1.61 14.77 1.73
N HIS A 41 -2.25 15.58 2.57
CA HIS A 41 -3.70 15.55 2.75
C HIS A 41 -4.39 16.51 1.78
N LEU A 42 -5.39 16.00 1.04
CA LEU A 42 -6.14 16.75 0.04
C LEU A 42 -7.64 16.41 0.13
N LEU A 43 -8.44 17.34 -0.34
CA LEU A 43 -9.83 17.12 -0.71
C LEU A 43 -9.86 16.97 -2.25
N ALA A 44 -10.35 15.86 -2.75
CA ALA A 44 -10.66 15.66 -4.15
C ALA A 44 -12.12 15.99 -4.39
N ARG A 45 -12.39 16.81 -5.38
CA ARG A 45 -13.75 17.24 -5.76
C ARG A 45 -14.01 16.94 -7.22
N LEU A 46 -15.02 16.11 -7.46
CA LEU A 46 -15.42 15.65 -8.78
C LEU A 46 -15.77 16.84 -9.70
N THR A 47 -15.14 16.88 -10.86
CA THR A 47 -15.38 17.87 -11.91
C THR A 47 -16.02 17.27 -13.15
N SER A 48 -15.74 15.98 -13.41
CA SER A 48 -16.36 15.24 -14.51
C SER A 48 -16.42 13.75 -14.17
N ARG A 49 -17.53 13.12 -14.57
CA ARG A 49 -17.73 11.68 -14.50
C ARG A 49 -18.49 11.19 -15.72
N THR A 50 -18.06 10.08 -16.28
CA THR A 50 -18.75 9.38 -17.33
C THR A 50 -18.80 7.91 -16.99
N ASP A 51 -20.01 7.36 -16.86
CA ASP A 51 -20.22 5.93 -16.71
C ASP A 51 -20.44 5.33 -18.11
N LEU A 52 -19.67 4.30 -18.42
CA LEU A 52 -19.72 3.55 -19.68
C LEU A 52 -20.33 2.19 -19.40
N ASP A 53 -21.55 1.97 -19.89
CA ASP A 53 -22.25 0.69 -19.88
C ASP A 53 -21.72 -0.16 -21.06
N LEU A 54 -20.87 -1.13 -20.76
CA LEU A 54 -20.13 -1.95 -21.73
C LEU A 54 -20.58 -3.40 -21.62
N GLY A 55 -21.32 -3.86 -22.60
CA GLY A 55 -21.79 -5.25 -22.65
C GLY A 55 -23.31 -5.37 -22.56
N ALA A 56 -23.83 -6.05 -21.57
CA ALA A 56 -25.28 -6.14 -21.34
C ALA A 56 -25.80 -4.83 -20.71
N PRO A 57 -27.01 -4.38 -21.01
CA PRO A 57 -27.53 -3.17 -20.38
C PRO A 57 -27.66 -3.28 -18.87
N GLY A 58 -27.13 -2.30 -18.11
CA GLY A 58 -27.17 -2.24 -16.67
C GLY A 58 -25.78 -2.16 -16.05
N PHE A 59 -25.70 -2.04 -14.74
CA PHE A 59 -24.42 -2.01 -14.04
C PHE A 59 -23.91 -3.43 -13.81
N ASP A 60 -22.87 -3.83 -14.57
CA ASP A 60 -22.32 -5.18 -14.53
C ASP A 60 -20.79 -5.22 -14.68
N GLN A 61 -20.26 -6.44 -14.74
CA GLN A 61 -18.83 -6.67 -14.93
C GLN A 61 -18.35 -6.16 -16.29
N GLY A 62 -17.33 -5.34 -16.30
CA GLY A 62 -16.74 -4.76 -17.51
C GLY A 62 -17.09 -3.30 -17.69
N ASP A 63 -18.11 -2.79 -17.00
CA ASP A 63 -18.44 -1.37 -17.05
C ASP A 63 -17.30 -0.50 -16.53
N GLU A 64 -17.25 0.71 -17.04
CA GLU A 64 -16.18 1.64 -16.68
C GLU A 64 -16.74 2.99 -16.19
N GLU A 65 -16.04 3.55 -15.22
CA GLU A 65 -16.19 4.92 -14.80
C GLU A 65 -14.93 5.70 -15.16
N VAL A 66 -15.08 6.77 -15.93
CA VAL A 66 -14.01 7.73 -16.24
C VAL A 66 -14.26 9.01 -15.47
N PHE A 67 -13.30 9.47 -14.69
CA PHE A 67 -13.48 10.63 -13.81
C PHE A 67 -12.31 11.60 -13.81
N THR A 68 -12.59 12.84 -13.39
CA THR A 68 -11.57 13.84 -13.06
C THR A 68 -12.01 14.63 -11.83
N ASP A 69 -11.05 14.94 -10.95
CA ASP A 69 -11.27 15.72 -9.74
C ASP A 69 -10.33 16.91 -9.68
N ASP A 70 -10.78 18.00 -9.07
CA ASP A 70 -9.92 19.07 -8.61
C ASP A 70 -9.41 18.76 -7.20
N LEU A 71 -8.10 18.97 -6.98
CA LEU A 71 -7.43 18.68 -5.72
C LEU A 71 -7.19 19.94 -4.92
N PHE A 72 -7.68 19.98 -3.67
CA PHE A 72 -7.58 21.12 -2.79
C PHE A 72 -6.77 20.82 -1.53
N ARG A 73 -5.94 21.79 -1.12
CA ARG A 73 -5.35 21.85 0.22
C ARG A 73 -6.00 23.01 0.97
N GLY A 74 -6.89 22.69 1.93
CA GLY A 74 -7.80 23.68 2.48
C GLY A 74 -8.70 24.25 1.38
N SER A 75 -8.71 25.57 1.19
CA SER A 75 -9.48 26.23 0.14
C SER A 75 -8.73 26.46 -1.18
N VAL A 76 -7.45 26.06 -1.25
CA VAL A 76 -6.59 26.34 -2.41
C VAL A 76 -6.55 25.12 -3.31
N LYS A 77 -6.93 25.27 -4.58
CA LYS A 77 -6.72 24.26 -5.61
C LYS A 77 -5.22 24.15 -5.86
N VAL A 78 -4.69 22.92 -5.69
CA VAL A 78 -3.26 22.62 -5.83
C VAL A 78 -2.96 21.68 -6.97
N GLY A 79 -3.97 21.12 -7.61
CA GLY A 79 -3.80 20.18 -8.70
C GLY A 79 -5.13 19.63 -9.19
N TYR A 80 -5.03 18.51 -9.88
CA TYR A 80 -6.17 17.71 -10.32
C TYR A 80 -5.74 16.25 -10.42
N ASP A 81 -6.70 15.35 -10.45
CA ASP A 81 -6.46 13.98 -10.84
C ASP A 81 -7.47 13.52 -11.89
N GLY A 82 -7.26 12.34 -12.38
CA GLY A 82 -8.18 11.65 -13.25
C GLY A 82 -7.81 10.19 -13.37
N GLY A 83 -8.81 9.38 -13.64
CA GLY A 83 -8.66 7.95 -13.68
C GLY A 83 -9.78 7.21 -14.38
N VAL A 84 -9.61 5.90 -14.40
CA VAL A 84 -10.59 4.93 -14.88
C VAL A 84 -10.71 3.82 -13.86
N CYS A 85 -11.95 3.43 -13.56
CA CYS A 85 -12.29 2.26 -12.78
C CYS A 85 -13.08 1.29 -13.66
N THR A 86 -12.64 0.04 -13.75
CA THR A 86 -13.36 -1.04 -14.44
C THR A 86 -13.99 -1.96 -13.41
N VAL A 87 -15.28 -2.20 -13.51
CA VAL A 87 -16.04 -3.10 -12.62
C VAL A 87 -15.59 -4.55 -12.82
N LEU A 88 -15.15 -5.21 -11.75
CA LEU A 88 -14.75 -6.61 -11.78
C LEU A 88 -15.82 -7.53 -11.21
N ILE A 89 -16.52 -7.09 -10.18
CA ILE A 89 -17.50 -7.87 -9.45
C ILE A 89 -18.67 -6.97 -9.08
N VAL A 90 -19.88 -7.46 -9.29
CA VAL A 90 -21.13 -6.90 -8.73
C VAL A 90 -21.79 -8.00 -7.91
N GLU A 91 -21.97 -7.76 -6.62
CA GLU A 91 -22.55 -8.72 -5.71
C GLU A 91 -24.08 -8.59 -5.65
N PRO A 92 -24.80 -9.67 -5.29
CA PRO A 92 -26.27 -9.64 -5.20
C PRO A 92 -26.81 -8.63 -4.18
N ASP A 93 -26.00 -8.21 -3.20
CA ASP A 93 -26.37 -7.19 -2.21
C ASP A 93 -26.19 -5.76 -2.74
N GLY A 94 -25.68 -5.60 -3.97
CA GLY A 94 -25.40 -4.32 -4.60
C GLY A 94 -24.02 -3.74 -4.28
N SER A 95 -23.18 -4.45 -3.53
CA SER A 95 -21.78 -4.07 -3.40
C SER A 95 -21.00 -4.41 -4.68
N SER A 96 -19.91 -3.67 -4.95
CA SER A 96 -19.10 -3.91 -6.14
C SER A 96 -17.62 -3.75 -5.82
N GLU A 97 -16.78 -4.33 -6.68
CA GLU A 97 -15.33 -4.17 -6.65
C GLU A 97 -14.83 -3.81 -8.05
N SER A 98 -14.01 -2.77 -8.12
CA SER A 98 -13.46 -2.26 -9.38
C SER A 98 -11.95 -2.17 -9.32
N GLN A 99 -11.28 -2.44 -10.44
CA GLN A 99 -9.88 -2.11 -10.64
C GLN A 99 -9.79 -0.65 -11.09
N CYS A 100 -9.13 0.19 -10.28
CA CYS A 100 -8.96 1.60 -10.57
C CYS A 100 -7.50 1.94 -10.87
N THR A 101 -7.30 2.83 -11.84
CA THR A 101 -6.04 3.52 -12.09
C THR A 101 -6.28 5.02 -12.07
N ALA A 102 -5.39 5.76 -11.40
CA ALA A 102 -5.49 7.21 -11.32
C ALA A 102 -4.11 7.88 -11.42
N THR A 103 -4.10 9.12 -11.93
CA THR A 103 -2.91 9.95 -11.97
C THR A 103 -3.20 11.31 -11.34
N PHE A 104 -2.44 11.63 -10.30
CA PHE A 104 -2.51 12.86 -9.54
C PHE A 104 -1.49 13.86 -10.07
N SER A 105 -1.94 14.96 -10.65
CA SER A 105 -1.11 16.06 -11.15
C SER A 105 -0.96 17.12 -10.05
N LEU A 106 0.22 17.20 -9.46
CA LEU A 106 0.54 18.05 -8.32
C LEU A 106 1.71 18.99 -8.64
N PRO A 107 1.94 20.05 -7.85
CA PRO A 107 3.11 20.90 -8.02
C PRO A 107 4.41 20.09 -7.96
N GLY A 108 5.15 20.12 -9.05
CA GLY A 108 6.43 19.43 -9.18
C GLY A 108 6.40 18.08 -9.87
N GLY A 109 5.23 17.58 -10.31
CA GLY A 109 5.13 16.34 -11.08
C GLY A 109 3.84 15.59 -10.87
N GLN A 110 3.82 14.34 -11.31
CA GLN A 110 2.66 13.48 -11.23
C GLN A 110 2.96 12.24 -10.37
N ILE A 111 1.92 11.70 -9.73
CA ILE A 111 1.93 10.42 -9.03
C ILE A 111 0.91 9.51 -9.72
N ALA A 112 1.35 8.32 -10.16
CA ALA A 112 0.47 7.28 -10.68
C ALA A 112 0.16 6.26 -9.58
N ALA A 113 -1.09 5.83 -9.49
CA ALA A 113 -1.56 4.87 -8.51
C ALA A 113 -2.56 3.90 -9.12
N GLN A 114 -2.67 2.71 -8.50
CA GLN A 114 -3.68 1.71 -8.87
C GLN A 114 -4.01 0.79 -7.71
N GLY A 115 -5.20 0.21 -7.75
CA GLY A 115 -5.63 -0.78 -6.77
C GLY A 115 -7.07 -1.20 -6.99
N LEU A 116 -7.52 -2.14 -6.16
CA LEU A 116 -8.91 -2.53 -6.07
C LEU A 116 -9.64 -1.58 -5.12
N ILE A 117 -10.81 -1.12 -5.55
CA ILE A 117 -11.71 -0.31 -4.72
C ILE A 117 -13.02 -1.05 -4.58
N ARG A 118 -13.42 -1.30 -3.33
CA ARG A 118 -14.69 -1.90 -2.99
C ARG A 118 -15.68 -0.83 -2.57
N LEU A 119 -16.82 -0.79 -3.25
CA LEU A 119 -17.97 0.03 -2.86
C LEU A 119 -18.97 -0.86 -2.13
N PRO A 120 -19.24 -0.64 -0.84
CA PRO A 120 -20.22 -1.41 -0.10
C PRO A 120 -21.64 -1.04 -0.58
N ALA A 121 -22.60 -1.95 -0.45
CA ALA A 121 -24.00 -1.69 -0.78
C ALA A 121 -24.60 -0.55 0.04
N THR A 122 -24.10 -0.34 1.25
CA THR A 122 -24.53 0.72 2.17
C THR A 122 -23.35 1.20 3.02
N GLY A 123 -23.40 2.45 3.45
CA GLY A 123 -22.37 3.03 4.30
C GLY A 123 -21.33 3.81 3.52
N GLN A 124 -20.28 4.21 4.23
CA GLN A 124 -19.17 4.98 3.67
C GLN A 124 -18.14 4.03 3.05
N ALA A 125 -17.69 4.34 1.85
CA ALA A 125 -16.63 3.61 1.20
C ALA A 125 -15.26 4.23 1.49
N GLU A 126 -14.28 3.36 1.70
CA GLU A 126 -12.87 3.72 1.87
C GLU A 126 -12.04 2.97 0.83
N PHE A 127 -10.86 3.49 0.52
CA PHE A 127 -9.93 2.82 -0.38
C PHE A 127 -8.48 3.02 0.06
N ASP A 128 -7.64 2.08 -0.35
CA ASP A 128 -6.19 2.13 -0.20
C ASP A 128 -5.56 1.55 -1.48
N ILE A 129 -4.90 2.40 -2.26
CA ILE A 129 -4.32 2.04 -3.56
C ILE A 129 -2.82 2.30 -3.59
N ALA A 130 -2.08 1.44 -4.27
CA ALA A 130 -0.63 1.51 -4.33
C ALA A 130 -0.14 2.61 -5.26
N ILE A 131 0.88 3.37 -4.85
CA ILE A 131 1.64 4.26 -5.74
C ILE A 131 2.54 3.39 -6.62
N THR A 132 2.32 3.44 -7.94
CA THR A 132 3.07 2.65 -8.93
C THR A 132 4.25 3.41 -9.51
N GLY A 133 4.30 4.72 -9.33
CA GLY A 133 5.39 5.57 -9.78
C GLY A 133 5.01 7.04 -9.87
N GLY A 134 5.83 7.81 -10.58
CA GLY A 134 5.55 9.22 -10.78
C GLY A 134 6.58 9.91 -11.68
N THR A 135 6.42 11.22 -11.87
CA THR A 135 7.27 12.06 -12.69
C THR A 135 7.79 13.27 -11.90
N GLY A 136 8.74 14.01 -12.45
CA GLY A 136 9.29 15.20 -11.81
C GLY A 136 9.91 14.88 -10.44
N LYS A 137 9.50 15.62 -9.40
CA LYS A 137 9.95 15.34 -8.03
C LYS A 137 9.47 14.00 -7.48
N TYR A 138 8.43 13.40 -8.08
CA TYR A 138 7.84 12.12 -7.69
C TYR A 138 8.37 10.93 -8.50
N ARG A 139 9.42 11.09 -9.32
CA ARG A 139 9.93 10.02 -10.22
C ARG A 139 10.32 8.72 -9.51
N LYS A 140 10.58 8.75 -8.21
CA LYS A 140 10.91 7.59 -7.38
C LYS A 140 9.84 7.26 -6.36
N ALA A 141 8.66 7.90 -6.46
CA ALA A 141 7.59 7.75 -5.50
C ALA A 141 7.21 6.28 -5.30
N ARG A 142 7.06 5.92 -4.04
CA ARG A 142 6.54 4.65 -3.52
C ARG A 142 5.59 4.96 -2.38
N GLY A 143 4.73 4.00 -2.04
CA GLY A 143 3.79 4.12 -0.94
C GLY A 143 2.37 3.81 -1.38
N HIS A 144 1.41 4.51 -0.78
CA HIS A 144 0.00 4.27 -1.04
C HIS A 144 -0.81 5.58 -0.93
N ILE A 145 -2.03 5.54 -1.42
CA ILE A 145 -3.01 6.60 -1.28
C ILE A 145 -4.24 6.00 -0.60
N SER A 146 -4.52 6.45 0.61
CA SER A 146 -5.76 6.11 1.30
C SER A 146 -6.79 7.22 1.11
N GLY A 147 -8.06 6.85 1.08
CA GLY A 147 -9.14 7.83 0.93
C GLY A 147 -10.48 7.33 1.45
N THR A 148 -11.36 8.29 1.64
CA THR A 148 -12.72 8.09 2.10
C THR A 148 -13.66 8.92 1.23
N PHE A 149 -14.66 8.29 0.62
CA PHE A 149 -15.71 8.99 -0.12
C PHE A 149 -16.65 9.68 0.88
N LEU A 150 -16.63 11.00 0.93
CA LEU A 150 -17.46 11.78 1.86
C LEU A 150 -18.91 11.88 1.38
N ASN A 151 -19.09 11.95 0.07
CA ASN A 151 -20.37 12.02 -0.64
C ASN A 151 -20.16 11.68 -2.11
N ALA A 152 -21.15 11.92 -2.97
CA ALA A 152 -21.08 11.60 -4.40
C ALA A 152 -20.05 12.42 -5.20
N THR A 153 -19.53 13.52 -4.64
CA THR A 153 -18.63 14.44 -5.34
C THR A 153 -17.33 14.73 -4.61
N ASP A 154 -17.26 14.49 -3.32
CA ASP A 154 -16.10 14.86 -2.52
C ASP A 154 -15.47 13.61 -1.86
N SER A 155 -14.16 13.51 -1.94
CA SER A 155 -13.36 12.49 -1.26
C SER A 155 -12.21 13.13 -0.48
N GLN A 156 -11.98 12.65 0.72
CA GLN A 156 -10.78 13.00 1.48
C GLN A 156 -9.69 11.98 1.18
N ILE A 157 -8.51 12.45 0.78
CA ILE A 157 -7.38 11.58 0.43
C ILE A 157 -6.12 11.94 1.22
N ALA A 158 -5.31 10.93 1.50
CA ALA A 158 -3.98 11.06 2.08
C ALA A 158 -2.98 10.30 1.21
N ILE A 159 -2.03 11.02 0.60
CA ILE A 159 -0.97 10.45 -0.22
C ILE A 159 0.24 10.23 0.67
N HIS A 160 0.53 8.97 1.00
CA HIS A 160 1.69 8.52 1.76
C HIS A 160 2.82 8.19 0.79
N VAL A 161 3.72 9.13 0.57
CA VAL A 161 4.79 8.99 -0.44
C VAL A 161 6.17 8.99 0.20
N THR A 162 7.01 8.04 -0.25
CA THR A 162 8.45 7.96 0.02
C THR A 162 9.21 8.09 -1.30
N HIS A 163 10.48 8.54 -1.24
CA HIS A 163 11.32 8.82 -2.42
C HIS A 163 12.57 7.94 -2.47
#